data_af8698236c7e099d950f77a178898fdf
#
_entry.id   af8698236c7e099d950f77a178898fdf
#
_cell.length_a   1.000
_cell.length_b   1.000
_cell.length_c   1.000
_cell.angle_alpha   90.00
_cell.angle_beta   90.00
_cell.angle_gamma   90.00
#
_symmetry.space_group_name_H-M   'P 1'
#
loop_
_entity.id
_entity.type
_entity.pdbx_description
1 polymer ?
#
loop_
_entity_poly.entity_id
_entity_poly.type
_entity_poly.pdbx_seq_one_letter_code
_entity_poly.pdbx_strand_id
1 'polypeptide(L)'
;MDILSRQEVSRIGLKRKLAPHAESEEELENVLNEFFERNWQSDLRYAEAYIHSKSRKHGSLRLKQALAQQGIDEETSRKLLPDRLSEKQTAMDVLRKKFKHPAADLKEKQKQARFLAYRGFDADTVQTALKHAWDDGWEEDC
;
A
#
# COMPACT_ATOMS: atom_id res chain seq x y z
N MET A 1 -22.76 2.03 -13.93
CA MET A 1 -21.75 1.48 -12.98
C MET A 1 -20.35 1.95 -13.26
N ASP A 2 -20.25 3.21 -13.61
CA ASP A 2 -18.98 3.77 -14.04
C ASP A 2 -17.88 3.69 -12.98
N ILE A 3 -18.24 3.85 -11.70
CA ILE A 3 -17.24 3.78 -10.61
C ILE A 3 -16.59 2.41 -10.57
N LEU A 4 -17.40 1.34 -10.64
CA LEU A 4 -16.88 -0.02 -10.54
C LEU A 4 -16.20 -0.50 -11.81
N SER A 5 -16.56 0.07 -12.97
CA SER A 5 -15.92 -0.30 -14.23
C SER A 5 -14.57 0.38 -14.44
N ARG A 6 -14.32 1.51 -13.76
CA ARG A 6 -13.09 2.26 -13.90
C ARG A 6 -12.07 1.97 -12.81
N GLN A 7 -12.53 1.65 -11.61
CA GLN A 7 -11.66 1.35 -10.49
C GLN A 7 -12.39 0.51 -9.46
N GLU A 8 -11.64 -0.28 -8.74
CA GLU A 8 -12.18 -1.06 -7.65
C GLU A 8 -12.44 -0.15 -6.44
N VAL A 9 -13.48 -0.47 -5.69
CA VAL A 9 -13.79 0.24 -4.44
C VAL A 9 -13.96 -0.77 -3.31
N SER A 10 -13.60 -0.37 -2.10
CA SER A 10 -13.84 -1.17 -0.91
C SER A 10 -15.32 -1.08 -0.53
N ARG A 11 -15.79 -2.08 0.25
CA ARG A 11 -17.17 -2.06 0.76
C ARG A 11 -17.41 -0.79 1.59
N ILE A 12 -16.47 -0.41 2.44
CA ILE A 12 -16.57 0.81 3.25
C ILE A 12 -16.65 2.05 2.37
N GLY A 13 -15.82 2.11 1.33
CA GLY A 13 -15.83 3.23 0.38
C GLY A 13 -17.15 3.34 -0.36
N LEU A 14 -17.67 2.20 -0.83
CA LEU A 14 -18.96 2.16 -1.50
C LEU A 14 -20.09 2.58 -0.55
N LYS A 15 -20.05 2.10 0.68
CA LYS A 15 -21.03 2.46 1.71
C LYS A 15 -21.06 3.97 1.93
N ARG A 16 -19.90 4.61 2.01
CA ARG A 16 -19.82 6.06 2.19
C ARG A 16 -20.45 6.83 1.01
N LYS A 17 -20.25 6.31 -0.18
CA LYS A 17 -20.81 6.95 -1.38
C LYS A 17 -22.31 6.79 -1.49
N LEU A 18 -22.85 5.67 -1.08
CA LEU A 18 -24.27 5.37 -1.21
C LEU A 18 -25.11 5.83 -0.01
N ALA A 19 -24.48 6.00 1.16
CA ALA A 19 -25.20 6.34 2.38
C ALA A 19 -26.10 7.59 2.24
N PRO A 20 -25.67 8.68 1.61
CA PRO A 20 -26.52 9.87 1.45
C PRO A 20 -27.77 9.63 0.61
N HIS A 21 -27.81 8.57 -0.18
CA HIS A 21 -28.92 8.24 -1.09
C HIS A 21 -29.81 7.13 -0.54
N ALA A 22 -29.43 6.50 0.56
CA ALA A 22 -30.18 5.41 1.15
C ALA A 22 -31.25 5.96 2.08
N GLU A 23 -32.42 5.31 2.09
CA GLU A 23 -33.53 5.69 2.97
C GLU A 23 -33.34 5.12 4.39
N SER A 24 -32.61 4.01 4.51
CA SER A 24 -32.36 3.36 5.78
C SER A 24 -31.05 2.60 5.72
N GLU A 25 -30.53 2.25 6.90
CA GLU A 25 -29.33 1.43 6.99
C GLU A 25 -29.56 0.02 6.47
N GLU A 26 -30.76 -0.52 6.66
CA GLU A 26 -31.13 -1.83 6.15
C GLU A 26 -31.10 -1.84 4.62
N GLU A 27 -31.67 -0.83 3.98
CA GLU A 27 -31.62 -0.68 2.53
C GLU A 27 -30.19 -0.63 2.04
N LEU A 28 -29.35 0.16 2.70
CA LEU A 28 -27.94 0.31 2.33
C LEU A 28 -27.23 -1.03 2.41
N GLU A 29 -27.40 -1.78 3.50
CA GLU A 29 -26.75 -3.09 3.64
C GLU A 29 -27.23 -4.08 2.59
N ASN A 30 -28.52 -4.05 2.24
CA ASN A 30 -29.05 -4.92 1.21
C ASN A 30 -28.42 -4.63 -0.15
N VAL A 31 -28.24 -3.37 -0.48
CA VAL A 31 -27.58 -2.96 -1.73
C VAL A 31 -26.13 -3.40 -1.75
N LEU A 32 -25.40 -3.19 -0.65
CA LEU A 32 -24.00 -3.61 -0.56
C LEU A 32 -23.86 -5.13 -0.72
N ASN A 33 -24.77 -5.89 -0.11
CA ASN A 33 -24.77 -7.35 -0.23
C ASN A 33 -25.04 -7.78 -1.68
N GLU A 34 -25.94 -7.10 -2.35
CA GLU A 34 -26.24 -7.40 -3.75
C GLU A 34 -25.02 -7.15 -4.64
N PHE A 35 -24.32 -6.03 -4.43
CA PHE A 35 -23.12 -5.73 -5.20
C PHE A 35 -22.06 -6.81 -4.99
N PHE A 36 -21.91 -7.27 -3.77
CA PHE A 36 -20.95 -8.34 -3.46
C PHE A 36 -21.37 -9.66 -4.14
N GLU A 37 -22.64 -10.05 -4.01
CA GLU A 37 -23.12 -11.30 -4.58
C GLU A 37 -23.03 -11.33 -6.10
N ARG A 38 -23.21 -10.19 -6.75
CA ARG A 38 -23.06 -10.07 -8.20
C ARG A 38 -21.62 -9.88 -8.64
N ASN A 39 -20.70 -9.92 -7.70
CA ASN A 39 -19.27 -9.74 -7.96
C ASN A 39 -18.93 -8.35 -8.53
N TRP A 40 -19.78 -7.38 -8.30
CA TRP A 40 -19.54 -6.00 -8.71
C TRP A 40 -18.64 -5.26 -7.77
N GLN A 41 -18.58 -5.70 -6.51
CA GLN A 41 -17.70 -5.14 -5.48
C GLN A 41 -16.98 -6.28 -4.77
N SER A 42 -15.69 -6.12 -4.53
CA SER A 42 -14.87 -7.10 -3.81
C SER A 42 -13.75 -6.39 -3.09
N ASP A 43 -13.66 -6.60 -1.78
CA ASP A 43 -12.56 -6.07 -0.99
C ASP A 43 -11.23 -6.68 -1.41
N LEU A 44 -11.22 -7.94 -1.81
CA LEU A 44 -10.01 -8.59 -2.31
C LEU A 44 -9.48 -7.89 -3.57
N ARG A 45 -10.37 -7.66 -4.55
CA ARG A 45 -9.96 -6.97 -5.77
C ARG A 45 -9.51 -5.54 -5.48
N TYR A 46 -10.19 -4.85 -4.55
CA TYR A 46 -9.78 -3.52 -4.14
C TYR A 46 -8.36 -3.53 -3.56
N ALA A 47 -8.10 -4.46 -2.64
CA ALA A 47 -6.79 -4.57 -1.99
C ALA A 47 -5.69 -4.88 -3.01
N GLU A 48 -5.95 -5.81 -3.93
CA GLU A 48 -5.00 -6.14 -4.99
C GLU A 48 -4.68 -4.93 -5.87
N ALA A 49 -5.71 -4.20 -6.28
CA ALA A 49 -5.55 -3.01 -7.13
C ALA A 49 -4.80 -1.91 -6.38
N TYR A 50 -5.10 -1.71 -5.10
CA TYR A 50 -4.43 -0.71 -4.28
C TYR A 50 -2.94 -1.01 -4.15
N ILE A 51 -2.60 -2.25 -3.80
CA ILE A 51 -1.20 -2.65 -3.65
C ILE A 51 -0.46 -2.52 -4.98
N HIS A 52 -1.07 -2.98 -6.07
CA HIS A 52 -0.46 -2.85 -7.40
C HIS A 52 -0.15 -1.39 -7.74
N SER A 53 -1.07 -0.49 -7.41
CA SER A 53 -0.92 0.93 -7.71
C SER A 53 0.12 1.63 -6.82
N LYS A 54 0.24 1.23 -5.55
CA LYS A 54 1.04 1.96 -4.57
C LYS A 54 2.34 1.29 -4.16
N SER A 55 2.53 0.00 -4.48
CA SER A 55 3.68 -0.75 -3.97
C SER A 55 5.03 -0.26 -4.48
N ARG A 56 5.06 0.51 -5.56
CA ARG A 56 6.30 1.10 -6.07
C ARG A 56 6.72 2.35 -5.32
N LYS A 57 5.84 2.91 -4.50
CA LYS A 57 6.06 4.19 -3.81
C LYS A 57 6.02 4.07 -2.29
N HIS A 58 5.30 3.09 -1.77
CA HIS A 58 5.04 2.95 -0.35
C HIS A 58 5.52 1.61 0.17
N GLY A 59 5.98 1.59 1.42
CA GLY A 59 6.37 0.38 2.11
C GLY A 59 5.17 -0.36 2.72
N SER A 60 5.42 -1.58 3.17
CA SER A 60 4.38 -2.47 3.69
C SER A 60 3.60 -1.88 4.87
N LEU A 61 4.27 -1.13 5.76
CA LEU A 61 3.59 -0.54 6.91
C LEU A 61 2.53 0.46 6.49
N ARG A 62 2.83 1.28 5.50
CA ARG A 62 1.88 2.27 5.00
C ARG A 62 0.76 1.62 4.20
N LEU A 63 1.09 0.63 3.37
CA LEU A 63 0.10 -0.11 2.60
C LEU A 63 -0.87 -0.84 3.53
N LYS A 64 -0.34 -1.50 4.55
CA LYS A 64 -1.15 -2.23 5.53
C LYS A 64 -2.09 -1.29 6.29
N GLN A 65 -1.58 -0.14 6.72
CA GLN A 65 -2.39 0.85 7.43
C GLN A 65 -3.53 1.37 6.55
N ALA A 66 -3.23 1.70 5.30
CA ALA A 66 -4.24 2.20 4.37
C ALA A 66 -5.33 1.16 4.10
N LEU A 67 -4.93 -0.11 3.94
CA LEU A 67 -5.90 -1.19 3.74
C LEU A 67 -6.75 -1.40 4.99
N ALA A 68 -6.15 -1.33 6.18
CA ALA A 68 -6.89 -1.45 7.44
C ALA A 68 -7.96 -0.36 7.58
N GLN A 69 -7.65 0.85 7.15
CA GLN A 69 -8.61 1.95 7.16
C GLN A 69 -9.79 1.70 6.23
N GLN A 70 -9.60 0.85 5.23
CA GLN A 70 -10.67 0.46 4.31
C GLN A 70 -11.32 -0.86 4.72
N GLY A 71 -11.09 -1.32 5.95
CA GLY A 71 -11.73 -2.51 6.46
C GLY A 71 -11.18 -3.84 5.93
N ILE A 72 -10.01 -3.80 5.29
CA ILE A 72 -9.38 -5.02 4.82
C ILE A 72 -8.68 -5.69 6.01
N ASP A 73 -8.93 -6.98 6.23
CA ASP A 73 -8.37 -7.68 7.37
C ASP A 73 -6.85 -7.90 7.22
N GLU A 74 -6.20 -8.13 8.35
CA GLU A 74 -4.75 -8.27 8.39
C GLU A 74 -4.26 -9.47 7.59
N GLU A 75 -4.98 -10.58 7.64
CA GLU A 75 -4.60 -11.78 6.92
C GLU A 75 -4.60 -11.57 5.41
N THR A 76 -5.64 -10.93 4.89
CA THR A 76 -5.73 -10.58 3.47
C THR A 76 -4.61 -9.64 3.07
N SER A 77 -4.37 -8.60 3.87
CA SER A 77 -3.29 -7.64 3.60
C SER A 77 -1.94 -8.33 3.56
N ARG A 78 -1.66 -9.19 4.53
CA ARG A 78 -0.37 -9.88 4.62
C ARG A 78 -0.10 -10.77 3.41
N LYS A 79 -1.13 -11.44 2.90
CA LYS A 79 -0.99 -12.30 1.72
C LYS A 79 -0.69 -11.52 0.45
N LEU A 80 -1.15 -10.29 0.36
CA LEU A 80 -1.03 -9.48 -0.85
C LEU A 80 0.18 -8.55 -0.83
N LEU A 81 0.76 -8.27 0.33
CA LEU A 81 1.91 -7.38 0.43
C LEU A 81 3.15 -7.98 -0.25
N PRO A 82 4.01 -7.11 -0.84
CA PRO A 82 5.25 -7.59 -1.43
C PRO A 82 6.13 -8.32 -0.41
N ASP A 83 6.95 -9.26 -0.88
CA ASP A 83 7.89 -9.94 -0.01
C ASP A 83 9.01 -9.00 0.43
N ARG A 84 9.83 -9.44 1.40
CA ARG A 84 10.88 -8.59 1.98
C ARG A 84 11.92 -8.17 0.95
N LEU A 85 12.30 -9.07 0.05
CA LEU A 85 13.30 -8.75 -0.96
C LEU A 85 12.77 -7.70 -1.93
N SER A 86 11.56 -7.87 -2.41
CA SER A 86 10.91 -6.90 -3.30
C SER A 86 10.77 -5.54 -2.62
N GLU A 87 10.40 -5.54 -1.34
CA GLU A 87 10.24 -4.29 -0.59
C GLU A 87 11.57 -3.56 -0.41
N LYS A 88 12.65 -4.29 -0.13
CA LYS A 88 13.98 -3.71 -0.01
C LYS A 88 14.41 -3.08 -1.34
N GLN A 89 14.16 -3.77 -2.45
CA GLN A 89 14.45 -3.24 -3.76
C GLN A 89 13.66 -1.96 -4.04
N THR A 90 12.37 -1.96 -3.68
CA THR A 90 11.51 -0.78 -3.83
C THR A 90 12.04 0.39 -3.01
N ALA A 91 12.46 0.15 -1.76
CA ALA A 91 12.99 1.19 -0.90
C ALA A 91 14.25 1.82 -1.50
N MET A 92 15.13 0.99 -2.09
CA MET A 92 16.33 1.49 -2.76
C MET A 92 15.97 2.34 -3.98
N ASP A 93 15.00 1.90 -4.78
CA ASP A 93 14.56 2.66 -5.95
C ASP A 93 13.94 4.00 -5.56
N VAL A 94 13.11 4.00 -4.52
CA VAL A 94 12.47 5.22 -4.00
C VAL A 94 13.53 6.19 -3.48
N LEU A 95 14.54 5.67 -2.77
CA LEU A 95 15.61 6.49 -2.22
C LEU A 95 16.43 7.13 -3.34
N ARG A 96 16.79 6.36 -4.36
CA ARG A 96 17.57 6.86 -5.49
C ARG A 96 16.83 7.93 -6.31
N LYS A 97 15.50 7.83 -6.39
CA LYS A 97 14.70 8.84 -7.08
C LYS A 97 14.70 10.17 -6.34
N LYS A 98 14.74 10.12 -5.02
CA LYS A 98 14.68 11.34 -4.20
C LYS A 98 16.06 11.96 -3.99
N PHE A 99 17.06 11.15 -3.75
CA PHE A 99 18.42 11.60 -3.43
C PHE A 99 19.39 11.13 -4.52
N LYS A 100 20.32 11.98 -4.89
CA LYS A 100 21.23 11.72 -6.01
C LYS A 100 22.45 10.87 -5.62
N HIS A 101 22.78 10.80 -4.35
CA HIS A 101 23.98 10.14 -3.86
C HIS A 101 23.78 9.66 -2.43
N PRO A 102 24.65 8.75 -1.95
CA PRO A 102 24.60 8.29 -0.56
C PRO A 102 24.78 9.45 0.41
N ALA A 103 24.27 9.28 1.62
CA ALA A 103 24.44 10.27 2.68
C ALA A 103 25.91 10.46 3.02
N ALA A 104 26.37 11.70 3.05
CA ALA A 104 27.76 12.03 3.33
C ALA A 104 28.05 12.09 4.84
N ASP A 105 27.04 12.34 5.66
CA ASP A 105 27.21 12.47 7.10
C ASP A 105 25.96 11.95 7.83
N LEU A 106 26.00 12.00 9.16
CA LEU A 106 24.90 11.49 9.99
C LEU A 106 23.60 12.25 9.76
N LYS A 107 23.69 13.56 9.57
CA LYS A 107 22.52 14.41 9.36
C LYS A 107 21.79 14.02 8.08
N GLU A 108 22.53 13.82 7.00
CA GLU A 108 21.96 13.38 5.73
C GLU A 108 21.39 11.97 5.84
N LYS A 109 22.08 11.09 6.56
CA LYS A 109 21.62 9.72 6.79
C LYS A 109 20.28 9.72 7.52
N GLN A 110 20.13 10.55 8.55
CA GLN A 110 18.87 10.66 9.28
C GLN A 110 17.76 11.21 8.39
N LYS A 111 18.07 12.16 7.53
CA LYS A 111 17.10 12.72 6.59
C LYS A 111 16.60 11.65 5.61
N GLN A 112 17.51 10.87 5.05
CA GLN A 112 17.15 9.80 4.14
C GLN A 112 16.34 8.70 4.84
N ALA A 113 16.72 8.36 6.07
CA ALA A 113 16.00 7.37 6.87
C ALA A 113 14.57 7.81 7.18
N ARG A 114 14.39 9.07 7.57
CA ARG A 114 13.04 9.60 7.85
C ARG A 114 12.18 9.62 6.61
N PHE A 115 12.77 9.94 5.46
CA PHE A 115 12.04 9.91 4.20
C PHE A 115 11.47 8.52 3.92
N LEU A 116 12.29 7.48 4.07
CA LEU A 116 11.83 6.11 3.84
C LEU A 116 10.83 5.65 4.91
N ALA A 117 11.07 5.99 6.18
CA ALA A 117 10.13 5.65 7.26
C ALA A 117 8.77 6.28 7.02
N TYR A 118 8.74 7.53 6.56
CA TYR A 118 7.49 8.22 6.23
C TYR A 118 6.74 7.51 5.10
N ARG A 119 7.48 6.94 4.15
CA ARG A 119 6.88 6.17 3.05
C ARG A 119 6.39 4.79 3.47
N GLY A 120 6.62 4.40 4.72
CA GLY A 120 6.07 3.16 5.27
C GLY A 120 7.00 1.96 5.24
N PHE A 121 8.29 2.17 5.03
CA PHE A 121 9.28 1.09 5.11
C PHE A 121 9.71 0.87 6.56
N ASP A 122 9.88 -0.39 6.95
CA ASP A 122 10.29 -0.71 8.31
C ASP A 122 11.79 -0.45 8.52
N ALA A 123 12.23 -0.52 9.79
CA ALA A 123 13.60 -0.18 10.15
C ALA A 123 14.64 -1.03 9.42
N ASP A 124 14.39 -2.31 9.28
CA ASP A 124 15.32 -3.21 8.59
C ASP A 124 15.44 -2.85 7.11
N THR A 125 14.31 -2.61 6.47
CA THR A 125 14.29 -2.19 5.06
C THR A 125 14.98 -0.85 4.87
N VAL A 126 14.74 0.11 5.77
CA VAL A 126 15.39 1.42 5.74
C VAL A 126 16.91 1.25 5.82
N GLN A 127 17.41 0.46 6.77
CA GLN A 127 18.84 0.26 6.93
C GLN A 127 19.48 -0.40 5.71
N THR A 128 18.80 -1.41 5.14
CA THR A 128 19.27 -2.05 3.91
C THR A 128 19.36 -1.05 2.77
N ALA A 129 18.35 -0.21 2.60
CA ALA A 129 18.33 0.78 1.54
C ALA A 129 19.43 1.81 1.69
N LEU A 130 19.64 2.33 2.91
CA LEU A 130 20.70 3.30 3.17
C LEU A 130 22.09 2.73 2.87
N LYS A 131 22.26 1.44 3.15
CA LYS A 131 23.55 0.79 2.96
C LYS A 131 23.83 0.41 1.50
N HIS A 132 22.81 0.02 0.77
CA HIS A 132 22.98 -0.63 -0.53
C HIS A 132 22.35 0.08 -1.74
N ALA A 133 21.63 1.18 -1.55
CA ALA A 133 20.87 1.80 -2.64
C ALA A 133 21.74 2.18 -3.86
N TRP A 134 23.02 2.49 -3.62
CA TRP A 134 23.93 2.89 -4.70
C TRP A 134 24.98 1.83 -5.03
N ASP A 135 24.83 0.61 -4.49
CA ASP A 135 25.69 -0.51 -4.81
C ASP A 135 25.22 -1.15 -6.13
N ASP A 136 26.17 -1.44 -7.01
CA ASP A 136 25.86 -2.12 -8.27
C ASP A 136 25.56 -3.60 -8.00
N GLY A 137 24.47 -4.08 -8.59
CA GLY A 137 24.15 -5.49 -8.56
C GLY A 137 23.86 -6.06 -7.18
N TRP A 138 23.29 -5.24 -6.30
CA TRP A 138 22.95 -5.73 -4.96
C TRP A 138 21.94 -6.88 -5.03
N GLU A 139 22.26 -7.94 -4.30
CA GLU A 139 21.35 -9.07 -4.08
C GLU A 139 21.36 -9.41 -2.59
N GLU A 140 20.23 -9.85 -2.06
CA GLU A 140 20.19 -10.26 -0.67
C GLU A 140 20.88 -11.62 -0.57
N ASP A 141 21.94 -11.67 0.24
CA ASP A 141 22.62 -12.92 0.52
C ASP A 141 21.75 -13.81 1.38
N CYS A 142 21.66 -15.00 0.99
CA CYS A 142 20.93 -16.02 1.71
C CYS A 142 21.74 -16.53 2.89
#